data_2615a6c9b04fc37ef8311fb6dcbfa844
#
_entry.id   2615a6c9b04fc37ef8311fb6dcbfa844
#
_cell.length_a   1.000
_cell.length_b   1.000
_cell.length_c   1.000
_cell.angle_alpha   90.00
_cell.angle_beta   90.00
_cell.angle_gamma   90.00
#
_symmetry.space_group_name_H-M   'P 1'
#
loop_
_entity.id
_entity.type
_entity.pdbx_description
1 polymer ?
#
loop_
_entity_poly.entity_id
_entity_poly.type
_entity_poly.pdbx_seq_one_letter_code
_entity_poly.pdbx_strand_id
1 'polypeptide(L)'
;MQQKSRVILIHGLHQTAWIMRLLAKRLQAAGFDTHQYGYRSMRDGIKTNSARLNDWLEKHHHPDQPIDLVGHSLGGLIIRDFVTQYPKWQIGRCVTLGTPHLGSVCADYIWRLTPAVVGRSYVDALDGTVAPLPEHITLGVIAGNRPYGLGQLFLQYHNRKLRKTNNMPSAEHLLHDGTVYVEETKIEAATDHIVLPVSHTGMLVDKTVAAQTKYFLQHGQFDHSELKHL
;
A
#
# COMPACT_ATOMS: atom_id res chain seq x y z
N MET A 1 10.66 22.24 -21.05
CA MET A 1 11.07 21.19 -20.11
C MET A 1 9.83 20.59 -19.52
N GLN A 2 9.57 19.31 -19.70
CA GLN A 2 8.40 18.65 -19.12
C GLN A 2 8.59 18.64 -17.61
N GLN A 3 7.65 19.21 -16.85
CA GLN A 3 7.72 19.27 -15.40
C GLN A 3 7.71 17.83 -14.86
N LYS A 4 8.71 17.46 -14.07
CA LYS A 4 8.79 16.12 -13.46
C LYS A 4 7.62 15.94 -12.50
N SER A 5 6.84 14.88 -12.67
CA SER A 5 5.80 14.54 -11.70
C SER A 5 6.42 14.25 -10.32
N ARG A 6 5.84 14.84 -9.27
CA ARG A 6 6.26 14.62 -7.90
C ARG A 6 5.58 13.38 -7.34
N VAL A 7 6.37 12.45 -6.82
CA VAL A 7 5.91 11.21 -6.20
C VAL A 7 6.13 11.26 -4.70
N ILE A 8 5.05 11.18 -3.93
CA ILE A 8 5.12 11.09 -2.47
C ILE A 8 5.05 9.61 -2.07
N LEU A 9 6.10 9.13 -1.40
CA LEU A 9 6.19 7.75 -0.93
C LEU A 9 5.84 7.68 0.56
N ILE A 10 4.88 6.82 0.92
CA ILE A 10 4.30 6.70 2.26
C ILE A 10 4.55 5.29 2.79
N HIS A 11 5.27 5.18 3.90
CA HIS A 11 5.68 3.90 4.50
C HIS A 11 4.54 3.18 5.24
N GLY A 12 4.77 1.95 5.67
CA GLY A 12 3.83 1.14 6.43
C GLY A 12 3.90 1.30 7.95
N LEU A 13 3.15 0.42 8.66
CA LEU A 13 3.16 0.33 10.11
C LEU A 13 4.54 -0.05 10.63
N HIS A 14 4.97 0.46 11.79
CA HIS A 14 6.29 0.24 12.42
C HIS A 14 7.49 0.66 11.57
N GLN A 15 7.28 1.43 10.52
CA GLN A 15 8.34 1.87 9.62
C GLN A 15 8.59 3.38 9.77
N THR A 16 9.60 3.85 9.06
CA THR A 16 9.92 5.27 8.90
C THR A 16 10.09 5.59 7.41
N ALA A 17 10.07 6.87 7.06
CA ALA A 17 10.25 7.31 5.66
C ALA A 17 11.53 6.73 5.01
N TRP A 18 12.57 6.45 5.80
CA TRP A 18 13.84 5.93 5.32
C TRP A 18 13.72 4.59 4.59
N ILE A 19 12.76 3.72 4.98
CA ILE A 19 12.57 2.39 4.36
C ILE A 19 12.20 2.50 2.86
N MET A 20 11.57 3.61 2.46
CA MET A 20 11.16 3.88 1.07
C MET A 20 12.34 4.37 0.19
N ARG A 21 13.53 4.58 0.77
CA ARG A 21 14.66 5.23 0.09
C ARG A 21 15.12 4.50 -1.16
N LEU A 22 15.16 3.18 -1.17
CA LEU A 22 15.64 2.42 -2.34
C LEU A 22 14.65 2.52 -3.49
N LEU A 23 13.36 2.38 -3.22
CA LEU A 23 12.31 2.59 -4.22
C LEU A 23 12.36 4.03 -4.76
N ALA A 24 12.47 5.03 -3.85
CA ALA A 24 12.60 6.43 -4.24
C ALA A 24 13.79 6.67 -5.17
N LYS A 25 14.99 6.14 -4.86
CA LYS A 25 16.17 6.25 -5.72
C LYS A 25 15.94 5.66 -7.12
N ARG A 26 15.24 4.54 -7.22
CA ARG A 26 14.94 3.91 -8.51
C ARG A 26 13.96 4.75 -9.33
N LEU A 27 12.95 5.34 -8.69
CA LEU A 27 12.04 6.27 -9.35
C LEU A 27 12.76 7.58 -9.75
N GLN A 28 13.66 8.09 -8.92
CA GLN A 28 14.51 9.25 -9.27
C GLN A 28 15.37 8.97 -10.50
N ALA A 29 15.98 7.78 -10.58
CA ALA A 29 16.76 7.35 -11.76
C ALA A 29 15.90 7.27 -13.02
N ALA A 30 14.58 7.06 -12.87
CA ALA A 30 13.61 7.08 -13.97
C ALA A 30 13.05 8.48 -14.28
N GLY A 31 13.53 9.53 -13.58
CA GLY A 31 13.19 10.92 -13.87
C GLY A 31 12.11 11.54 -12.97
N PHE A 32 11.53 10.81 -12.01
CA PHE A 32 10.57 11.38 -11.06
C PHE A 32 11.24 12.26 -10.00
N ASP A 33 10.54 13.30 -9.53
CA ASP A 33 10.87 14.00 -8.29
C ASP A 33 10.21 13.26 -7.12
N THR A 34 10.97 12.74 -6.16
CA THR A 34 10.44 11.89 -5.10
C THR A 34 10.64 12.47 -3.71
N HIS A 35 9.61 12.35 -2.86
CA HIS A 35 9.69 12.67 -1.45
C HIS A 35 9.22 11.49 -0.59
N GLN A 36 10.02 11.10 0.41
CA GLN A 36 9.63 10.07 1.37
C GLN A 36 8.95 10.75 2.56
N TYR A 37 7.63 10.64 2.63
CA TYR A 37 6.84 11.24 3.69
C TYR A 37 6.88 10.38 4.97
N GLY A 38 7.24 11.01 6.09
CA GLY A 38 7.27 10.38 7.40
C GLY A 38 6.07 10.78 8.27
N TYR A 39 5.46 9.79 8.92
CA TYR A 39 4.32 9.99 9.80
C TYR A 39 4.37 9.05 11.02
N ARG A 40 3.47 9.26 11.99
CA ARG A 40 3.44 8.49 13.24
C ARG A 40 2.51 7.29 13.13
N SER A 41 2.97 6.23 12.46
CA SER A 41 2.16 5.06 12.08
C SER A 41 1.50 4.31 13.24
N MET A 42 1.97 4.44 14.48
CA MET A 42 1.41 3.77 15.65
C MET A 42 0.60 4.68 16.56
N ARG A 43 0.96 5.97 16.62
CA ARG A 43 0.39 6.91 17.60
C ARG A 43 -0.88 7.57 17.13
N ASP A 44 -0.99 7.78 15.83
CA ASP A 44 -2.07 8.54 15.23
C ASP A 44 -2.91 7.63 14.32
N GLY A 45 -4.23 7.77 14.35
CA GLY A 45 -5.14 7.09 13.44
C GLY A 45 -5.01 7.60 12.01
N ILE A 46 -5.66 6.91 11.08
CA ILE A 46 -5.57 7.17 9.65
C ILE A 46 -5.99 8.62 9.31
N LYS A 47 -7.10 9.09 9.84
CA LYS A 47 -7.63 10.45 9.62
C LYS A 47 -6.65 11.54 10.06
N THR A 48 -5.98 11.33 11.20
CA THR A 48 -4.95 12.26 11.68
C THR A 48 -3.71 12.25 10.79
N ASN A 49 -3.31 11.08 10.32
CA ASN A 49 -2.13 10.96 9.45
C ASN A 49 -2.39 11.52 8.05
N SER A 50 -3.59 11.35 7.48
CA SER A 50 -3.96 11.98 6.21
C SER A 50 -4.12 13.50 6.34
N ALA A 51 -4.66 14.01 7.48
CA ALA A 51 -4.69 15.45 7.74
C ALA A 51 -3.28 16.05 7.80
N ARG A 52 -2.34 15.38 8.46
CA ARG A 52 -0.94 15.83 8.49
C ARG A 52 -0.25 15.77 7.13
N LEU A 53 -0.61 14.80 6.29
CA LEU A 53 -0.14 14.77 4.91
C LEU A 53 -0.66 15.99 4.13
N ASN A 54 -1.94 16.33 4.30
CA ASN A 54 -2.50 17.56 3.75
C ASN A 54 -1.76 18.81 4.21
N ASP A 55 -1.55 18.97 5.53
CA ASP A 55 -0.85 20.13 6.10
C ASP A 55 0.60 20.24 5.60
N TRP A 56 1.24 19.09 5.38
CA TRP A 56 2.58 19.05 4.83
C TRP A 56 2.58 19.47 3.35
N LEU A 57 1.64 18.96 2.56
CA LEU A 57 1.50 19.31 1.15
C LEU A 57 1.19 20.80 0.97
N GLU A 58 0.32 21.40 1.78
CA GLU A 58 0.01 22.84 1.75
C GLU A 58 1.27 23.73 1.91
N LYS A 59 2.28 23.24 2.63
CA LYS A 59 3.54 23.96 2.86
C LYS A 59 4.60 23.70 1.80
N HIS A 60 4.50 22.62 1.05
CA HIS A 60 5.60 22.13 0.20
C HIS A 60 5.21 21.87 -1.25
N HIS A 61 3.94 22.02 -1.58
CA HIS A 61 3.41 21.72 -2.92
C HIS A 61 2.27 22.69 -3.28
N HIS A 62 2.13 22.97 -4.57
CA HIS A 62 1.03 23.82 -5.07
C HIS A 62 -0.13 22.94 -5.50
N PRO A 63 -1.40 23.23 -5.11
CA PRO A 63 -2.55 22.38 -5.43
C PRO A 63 -2.79 22.14 -6.93
N ASP A 64 -2.43 23.11 -7.77
CA ASP A 64 -2.58 23.02 -9.24
C ASP A 64 -1.51 22.14 -9.91
N GLN A 65 -0.55 21.61 -9.15
CA GLN A 65 0.46 20.72 -9.68
C GLN A 65 0.10 19.28 -9.32
N PRO A 66 0.01 18.37 -10.30
CA PRO A 66 -0.35 16.99 -10.03
C PRO A 66 0.74 16.30 -9.19
N ILE A 67 0.30 15.46 -8.25
CA ILE A 67 1.14 14.59 -7.44
C ILE A 67 0.75 13.14 -7.65
N ASP A 68 1.76 12.27 -7.71
CA ASP A 68 1.59 10.83 -7.67
C ASP A 68 1.83 10.32 -6.25
N LEU A 69 1.12 9.28 -5.84
CA LEU A 69 1.21 8.73 -4.50
C LEU A 69 1.62 7.25 -4.54
N VAL A 70 2.62 6.86 -3.76
CA VAL A 70 3.03 5.45 -3.63
C VAL A 70 2.99 5.06 -2.17
N GLY A 71 2.13 4.09 -1.80
CA GLY A 71 1.95 3.66 -0.41
C GLY A 71 2.32 2.20 -0.19
N HIS A 72 3.10 1.92 0.84
CA HIS A 72 3.37 0.55 1.29
C HIS A 72 2.49 0.19 2.47
N SER A 73 1.81 -0.96 2.40
CA SER A 73 1.01 -1.50 3.52
C SER A 73 0.01 -0.45 4.05
N LEU A 74 0.04 -0.08 5.33
CA LEU A 74 -0.76 1.00 5.92
C LEU A 74 -0.68 2.32 5.13
N GLY A 75 0.46 2.61 4.50
CA GLY A 75 0.63 3.82 3.69
C GLY A 75 -0.35 3.93 2.53
N GLY A 76 -0.77 2.80 1.95
CA GLY A 76 -1.80 2.77 0.91
C GLY A 76 -3.21 3.06 1.46
N LEU A 77 -3.50 2.69 2.71
CA LEU A 77 -4.77 3.07 3.36
C LEU A 77 -4.80 4.57 3.67
N ILE A 78 -3.65 5.17 4.05
CA ILE A 78 -3.54 6.62 4.20
C ILE A 78 -3.79 7.32 2.86
N ILE A 79 -3.29 6.79 1.75
CA ILE A 79 -3.60 7.33 0.41
C ILE A 79 -5.10 7.32 0.17
N ARG A 80 -5.80 6.21 0.44
CA ARG A 80 -7.26 6.12 0.25
C ARG A 80 -8.01 7.17 1.07
N ASP A 81 -7.72 7.29 2.35
CA ASP A 81 -8.35 8.29 3.20
C ASP A 81 -8.02 9.71 2.71
N PHE A 82 -6.75 9.97 2.37
CA PHE A 82 -6.29 11.27 1.91
C PHE A 82 -7.00 11.73 0.63
N VAL A 83 -7.07 10.91 -0.41
CA VAL A 83 -7.70 11.30 -1.68
C VAL A 83 -9.21 11.50 -1.56
N THR A 84 -9.84 10.85 -0.58
CA THR A 84 -11.25 11.01 -0.27
C THR A 84 -11.52 12.28 0.53
N GLN A 85 -10.67 12.57 1.55
CA GLN A 85 -10.88 13.71 2.45
C GLN A 85 -10.43 15.05 1.86
N TYR A 86 -9.47 15.02 0.93
CA TYR A 86 -8.83 16.24 0.40
C TYR A 86 -8.91 16.32 -1.14
N PRO A 87 -10.11 16.41 -1.73
CA PRO A 87 -10.31 16.41 -3.19
C PRO A 87 -9.77 17.64 -3.92
N LYS A 88 -9.26 18.63 -3.16
CA LYS A 88 -8.62 19.83 -3.74
C LYS A 88 -7.29 19.52 -4.44
N TRP A 89 -6.62 18.41 -4.10
CA TRP A 89 -5.35 18.06 -4.69
C TRP A 89 -5.52 17.39 -6.04
N GLN A 90 -4.75 17.82 -7.02
CA GLN A 90 -4.67 17.14 -8.31
C GLN A 90 -3.86 15.85 -8.15
N ILE A 91 -4.58 14.73 -8.00
CA ILE A 91 -3.95 13.42 -7.93
C ILE A 91 -3.74 12.87 -9.33
N GLY A 92 -2.47 12.59 -9.67
CA GLY A 92 -2.11 11.93 -10.92
C GLY A 92 -2.43 10.43 -10.83
N ARG A 93 -1.48 9.64 -10.35
CA ARG A 93 -1.64 8.20 -10.21
C ARG A 93 -1.24 7.74 -8.82
N CYS A 94 -1.93 6.71 -8.33
CA CYS A 94 -1.65 6.06 -7.06
C CYS A 94 -1.16 4.63 -7.29
N VAL A 95 -0.16 4.20 -6.52
CA VAL A 95 0.27 2.79 -6.48
C VAL A 95 0.34 2.33 -5.03
N THR A 96 -0.26 1.19 -4.74
CA THR A 96 -0.18 0.57 -3.41
C THR A 96 0.57 -0.76 -3.46
N LEU A 97 1.42 -0.98 -2.47
CA LEU A 97 2.31 -2.13 -2.36
C LEU A 97 1.93 -2.93 -1.12
N GLY A 98 1.35 -4.11 -1.29
CA GLY A 98 0.92 -4.98 -0.19
C GLY A 98 -0.06 -4.32 0.79
N THR A 99 -0.94 -3.46 0.30
CA THR A 99 -1.90 -2.73 1.14
C THR A 99 -3.15 -3.59 1.36
N PRO A 100 -3.56 -3.84 2.61
CA PRO A 100 -4.77 -4.62 2.92
C PRO A 100 -6.02 -3.74 2.79
N HIS A 101 -6.48 -3.51 1.56
CA HIS A 101 -7.63 -2.64 1.26
C HIS A 101 -8.97 -3.14 1.83
N LEU A 102 -9.09 -4.44 2.10
CA LEU A 102 -10.27 -5.08 2.67
C LEU A 102 -10.12 -5.39 4.17
N GLY A 103 -9.10 -4.84 4.83
CA GLY A 103 -8.72 -5.16 6.20
C GLY A 103 -7.62 -6.23 6.26
N SER A 104 -7.08 -6.47 7.45
CA SER A 104 -5.94 -7.37 7.64
C SER A 104 -6.20 -8.42 8.71
N VAL A 105 -6.31 -9.68 8.30
CA VAL A 105 -6.41 -10.83 9.21
C VAL A 105 -5.25 -10.86 10.21
N CYS A 106 -4.04 -10.56 9.74
CA CYS A 106 -2.87 -10.50 10.61
C CYS A 106 -3.02 -9.40 11.67
N ALA A 107 -3.46 -8.21 11.29
CA ALA A 107 -3.72 -7.10 12.21
C ALA A 107 -4.83 -7.42 13.21
N ASP A 108 -5.88 -8.11 12.78
CA ASP A 108 -6.99 -8.56 13.65
C ASP A 108 -6.51 -9.48 14.77
N TYR A 109 -5.66 -10.46 14.45
CA TYR A 109 -5.08 -11.34 15.47
C TYR A 109 -4.18 -10.57 16.43
N ILE A 110 -3.34 -9.68 15.93
CA ILE A 110 -2.46 -8.86 16.78
C ILE A 110 -3.29 -7.93 17.66
N TRP A 111 -4.32 -7.28 17.11
CA TRP A 111 -5.21 -6.38 17.84
C TRP A 111 -5.89 -7.09 19.01
N ARG A 112 -6.41 -8.31 18.80
CA ARG A 112 -7.05 -9.11 19.84
C ARG A 112 -6.11 -9.55 20.95
N LEU A 113 -4.82 -9.77 20.64
CA LEU A 113 -3.81 -10.24 21.61
C LEU A 113 -3.09 -9.08 22.27
N THR A 114 -2.70 -8.08 21.50
CA THR A 114 -1.85 -6.97 21.94
C THR A 114 -2.17 -5.69 21.15
N PRO A 115 -3.28 -4.99 21.46
CA PRO A 115 -3.72 -3.80 20.72
C PRO A 115 -2.65 -2.73 20.56
N ALA A 116 -1.77 -2.58 21.56
CA ALA A 116 -0.69 -1.59 21.53
C ALA A 116 0.30 -1.78 20.38
N VAL A 117 0.43 -2.99 19.83
CA VAL A 117 1.33 -3.29 18.71
C VAL A 117 0.81 -2.73 17.39
N VAL A 118 -0.49 -2.74 17.19
CA VAL A 118 -1.10 -2.14 15.97
C VAL A 118 -1.39 -0.65 16.17
N GLY A 119 -1.61 -0.26 17.42
CA GLY A 119 -1.86 1.12 17.80
C GLY A 119 -3.16 1.66 17.24
N ARG A 120 -3.24 2.99 17.08
CA ARG A 120 -4.44 3.66 16.57
C ARG A 120 -4.69 3.46 15.07
N SER A 121 -3.74 2.85 14.36
CA SER A 121 -3.88 2.56 12.93
C SER A 121 -4.74 1.33 12.63
N TYR A 122 -5.29 0.65 13.65
CA TYR A 122 -6.23 -0.44 13.45
C TYR A 122 -7.60 0.07 13.03
N VAL A 123 -8.17 0.95 13.85
CA VAL A 123 -9.52 1.51 13.65
C VAL A 123 -9.54 2.45 12.44
N ASP A 124 -10.59 2.37 11.66
CA ASP A 124 -10.82 3.13 10.41
C ASP A 124 -9.78 2.82 9.30
N ALA A 125 -8.95 1.76 9.46
CA ALA A 125 -7.91 1.39 8.49
C ALA A 125 -7.72 -0.12 8.36
N LEU A 126 -6.92 -0.74 9.24
CA LEU A 126 -6.57 -2.16 9.15
C LEU A 126 -7.74 -3.10 9.50
N ASP A 127 -8.80 -2.59 10.12
CA ASP A 127 -10.08 -3.26 10.34
C ASP A 127 -10.97 -3.35 9.08
N GLY A 128 -10.52 -2.77 7.96
CA GLY A 128 -11.24 -2.79 6.69
C GLY A 128 -12.29 -1.69 6.50
N THR A 129 -12.45 -0.79 7.47
CA THR A 129 -13.49 0.26 7.42
C THR A 129 -13.03 1.58 6.80
N VAL A 130 -11.86 1.58 6.12
CA VAL A 130 -11.34 2.77 5.42
C VAL A 130 -12.32 3.25 4.33
N ALA A 131 -12.37 4.57 4.14
CA ALA A 131 -13.24 5.21 3.16
C ALA A 131 -13.11 4.60 1.74
N PRO A 132 -14.21 4.56 0.94
CA PRO A 132 -14.15 4.08 -0.43
C PRO A 132 -13.22 4.95 -1.27
N LEU A 133 -12.58 4.34 -2.27
CA LEU A 133 -11.76 5.08 -3.23
C LEU A 133 -12.67 5.86 -4.20
N PRO A 134 -12.45 7.17 -4.43
CA PRO A 134 -13.20 7.90 -5.45
C PRO A 134 -12.93 7.37 -6.86
N GLU A 135 -13.96 7.28 -7.70
CA GLU A 135 -13.92 6.68 -9.05
C GLU A 135 -12.91 7.33 -10.00
N HIS A 136 -12.62 8.62 -9.81
CA HIS A 136 -11.67 9.36 -10.66
C HIS A 136 -10.19 9.07 -10.33
N ILE A 137 -9.91 8.31 -9.29
CA ILE A 137 -8.53 7.99 -8.88
C ILE A 137 -8.01 6.77 -9.65
N THR A 138 -6.95 6.97 -10.40
CA THR A 138 -6.22 5.89 -11.07
C THR A 138 -5.32 5.18 -10.05
N LEU A 139 -5.71 3.96 -9.64
CA LEU A 139 -5.02 3.18 -8.63
C LEU A 139 -4.48 1.86 -9.21
N GLY A 140 -3.16 1.65 -9.09
CA GLY A 140 -2.51 0.36 -9.28
C GLY A 140 -2.25 -0.34 -7.96
N VAL A 141 -2.51 -1.64 -7.92
CA VAL A 141 -2.26 -2.46 -6.73
C VAL A 141 -1.23 -3.54 -7.04
N ILE A 142 -0.14 -3.57 -6.29
CA ILE A 142 0.85 -4.64 -6.32
C ILE A 142 0.68 -5.49 -5.06
N ALA A 143 0.34 -6.77 -5.24
CA ALA A 143 0.31 -7.77 -4.19
C ALA A 143 1.56 -8.66 -4.25
N GLY A 144 1.92 -9.28 -3.13
CA GLY A 144 2.98 -10.28 -3.06
C GLY A 144 2.44 -11.67 -2.72
N ASN A 145 3.13 -12.71 -3.17
CA ASN A 145 2.77 -14.09 -2.88
C ASN A 145 3.90 -14.93 -2.27
N ARG A 146 5.02 -14.33 -1.85
CA ARG A 146 6.07 -15.04 -1.11
C ARG A 146 5.80 -14.98 0.39
N PRO A 147 5.52 -16.10 1.05
CA PRO A 147 5.00 -16.16 2.42
C PRO A 147 6.10 -15.99 3.49
N TYR A 148 6.96 -14.97 3.34
CA TYR A 148 8.03 -14.67 4.29
C TYR A 148 7.78 -13.33 4.98
N GLY A 149 7.55 -13.32 6.29
CA GLY A 149 7.32 -12.10 7.04
C GLY A 149 6.88 -12.34 8.49
N LEU A 150 6.82 -11.27 9.27
CA LEU A 150 6.46 -11.30 10.69
C LEU A 150 5.02 -11.78 10.95
N GLY A 151 4.11 -11.58 10.00
CA GLY A 151 2.72 -12.03 10.09
C GLY A 151 2.49 -13.50 9.79
N GLN A 152 3.49 -14.22 9.27
CA GLN A 152 3.36 -15.58 8.78
C GLN A 152 2.76 -16.54 9.82
N LEU A 153 3.12 -16.41 11.10
CA LEU A 153 2.59 -17.27 12.17
C LEU A 153 1.08 -17.09 12.36
N PHE A 154 0.58 -15.85 12.29
CA PHE A 154 -0.84 -15.54 12.40
C PHE A 154 -1.63 -16.07 11.21
N LEU A 155 -1.09 -15.92 9.99
CA LEU A 155 -1.70 -16.40 8.77
C LEU A 155 -1.72 -17.94 8.73
N GLN A 156 -0.65 -18.61 9.15
CA GLN A 156 -0.63 -20.07 9.29
C GLN A 156 -1.64 -20.56 10.33
N TYR A 157 -1.76 -19.87 11.47
CA TYR A 157 -2.77 -20.19 12.48
C TYR A 157 -4.19 -20.02 11.91
N HIS A 158 -4.45 -18.91 11.19
CA HIS A 158 -5.72 -18.68 10.51
C HIS A 158 -6.05 -19.80 9.53
N ASN A 159 -5.10 -20.17 8.67
CA ASN A 159 -5.27 -21.25 7.69
C ASN A 159 -5.56 -22.61 8.36
N ARG A 160 -4.90 -22.91 9.49
CA ARG A 160 -5.20 -24.13 10.28
C ARG A 160 -6.62 -24.11 10.86
N LYS A 161 -7.12 -22.94 11.29
CA LYS A 161 -8.47 -22.78 11.81
C LYS A 161 -9.50 -22.99 10.69
N LEU A 162 -9.30 -22.41 9.51
CA LEU A 162 -10.16 -22.60 8.35
C LEU A 162 -10.27 -24.08 7.96
N ARG A 163 -9.16 -24.83 7.94
CA ARG A 163 -9.13 -26.26 7.69
C ARG A 163 -9.99 -27.07 8.67
N LYS A 164 -9.94 -26.73 9.97
CA LYS A 164 -10.71 -27.43 11.00
C LYS A 164 -12.22 -27.19 10.91
N THR A 165 -12.64 -26.07 10.33
CA THR A 165 -14.07 -25.71 10.20
C THR A 165 -14.65 -26.08 8.84
N ASN A 166 -13.96 -26.80 7.98
CA ASN A 166 -14.34 -27.10 6.59
C ASN A 166 -14.66 -25.85 5.73
N ASN A 167 -14.17 -24.68 6.12
CA ASN A 167 -14.38 -23.42 5.41
C ASN A 167 -13.11 -23.02 4.63
N MET A 168 -12.41 -24.00 4.02
CA MET A 168 -11.20 -23.72 3.25
C MET A 168 -11.57 -23.05 1.93
N PRO A 169 -11.10 -21.81 1.71
CA PRO A 169 -11.17 -21.21 0.38
C PRO A 169 -10.21 -21.93 -0.58
N SER A 170 -10.30 -21.62 -1.87
CA SER A 170 -9.35 -22.16 -2.86
C SER A 170 -7.90 -21.77 -2.51
N ALA A 171 -6.93 -22.53 -3.02
CA ALA A 171 -5.51 -22.27 -2.74
C ALA A 171 -5.07 -20.85 -3.13
N GLU A 172 -5.67 -20.29 -4.17
CA GLU A 172 -5.40 -18.93 -4.64
C GLU A 172 -5.76 -17.86 -3.60
N HIS A 173 -6.87 -18.03 -2.87
CA HIS A 173 -7.29 -17.11 -1.80
C HIS A 173 -6.39 -17.18 -0.56
N LEU A 174 -5.51 -18.17 -0.48
CA LEU A 174 -4.55 -18.33 0.62
C LEU A 174 -3.16 -17.82 0.28
N LEU A 175 -2.94 -17.30 -0.92
CA LEU A 175 -1.68 -16.67 -1.30
C LEU A 175 -1.49 -15.40 -0.45
N HIS A 176 -0.27 -15.25 0.10
CA HIS A 176 0.08 -14.10 0.93
C HIS A 176 1.57 -13.76 0.85
N ASP A 177 1.91 -12.52 1.16
CA ASP A 177 3.28 -12.00 1.16
C ASP A 177 4.04 -12.20 2.50
N GLY A 178 3.44 -12.94 3.43
CA GLY A 178 3.94 -13.15 4.80
C GLY A 178 3.31 -12.24 5.85
N THR A 179 2.45 -11.28 5.45
CA THR A 179 1.73 -10.35 6.34
C THR A 179 0.31 -10.11 5.87
N VAL A 180 0.09 -9.98 4.56
CA VAL A 180 -1.19 -9.64 3.93
C VAL A 180 -1.51 -10.71 2.90
N TYR A 181 -2.78 -11.18 2.86
CA TYR A 181 -3.27 -12.04 1.80
C TYR A 181 -3.44 -11.25 0.50
N VAL A 182 -3.25 -11.90 -0.64
CA VAL A 182 -3.53 -11.31 -1.96
C VAL A 182 -4.98 -10.83 -2.03
N GLU A 183 -5.92 -11.59 -1.46
CA GLU A 183 -7.34 -11.20 -1.40
C GLU A 183 -7.57 -9.90 -0.61
N GLU A 184 -6.85 -9.68 0.47
CA GLU A 184 -6.96 -8.45 1.27
C GLU A 184 -6.51 -7.20 0.49
N THR A 185 -5.68 -7.38 -0.55
CA THR A 185 -5.22 -6.25 -1.39
C THR A 185 -6.20 -5.86 -2.48
N LYS A 186 -7.19 -6.69 -2.79
CA LYS A 186 -8.16 -6.45 -3.85
C LYS A 186 -9.10 -5.30 -3.48
N ILE A 187 -9.37 -4.45 -4.43
CA ILE A 187 -10.38 -3.39 -4.35
C ILE A 187 -10.99 -3.22 -5.74
N GLU A 188 -12.31 -3.27 -5.82
CA GLU A 188 -13.05 -3.20 -7.10
C GLU A 188 -12.73 -1.93 -7.89
N ALA A 189 -12.53 -0.82 -7.19
CA ALA A 189 -12.18 0.47 -7.78
C ALA A 189 -10.72 0.57 -8.25
N ALA A 190 -9.88 -0.48 -8.12
CA ALA A 190 -8.53 -0.45 -8.67
C ALA A 190 -8.55 -0.47 -10.20
N THR A 191 -7.71 0.38 -10.81
CA THR A 191 -7.55 0.42 -12.27
C THR A 191 -6.85 -0.84 -12.77
N ASP A 192 -5.86 -1.34 -12.00
CA ASP A 192 -5.12 -2.55 -12.34
C ASP A 192 -4.53 -3.20 -11.09
N HIS A 193 -4.39 -4.53 -11.11
CA HIS A 193 -3.87 -5.32 -9.99
C HIS A 193 -2.91 -6.40 -10.50
N ILE A 194 -1.72 -6.48 -9.91
CA ILE A 194 -0.75 -7.55 -10.22
C ILE A 194 -0.26 -8.25 -8.95
N VAL A 195 0.10 -9.52 -9.12
CA VAL A 195 0.70 -10.34 -8.06
C VAL A 195 2.14 -10.67 -8.45
N LEU A 196 3.09 -10.32 -7.59
CA LEU A 196 4.51 -10.55 -7.84
C LEU A 196 5.08 -11.55 -6.82
N PRO A 197 6.13 -12.31 -7.19
CA PRO A 197 6.77 -13.27 -6.29
C PRO A 197 7.69 -12.58 -5.28
N VAL A 198 7.11 -11.74 -4.41
CA VAL A 198 7.80 -10.93 -3.41
C VAL A 198 7.13 -11.06 -2.04
N SER A 199 7.90 -10.86 -0.97
CA SER A 199 7.39 -10.79 0.40
C SER A 199 7.01 -9.35 0.76
N HIS A 200 6.25 -9.16 1.84
CA HIS A 200 5.71 -7.88 2.27
C HIS A 200 6.76 -6.76 2.34
N THR A 201 7.84 -6.97 3.08
CA THR A 201 8.92 -5.99 3.18
C THR A 201 9.86 -6.04 1.96
N GLY A 202 9.95 -7.20 1.30
CA GLY A 202 10.74 -7.40 0.09
C GLY A 202 10.30 -6.48 -1.07
N MET A 203 9.02 -6.11 -1.12
CA MET A 203 8.50 -5.17 -2.13
C MET A 203 9.28 -3.85 -2.18
N LEU A 204 9.78 -3.38 -1.05
CA LEU A 204 10.47 -2.08 -0.95
C LEU A 204 11.87 -2.09 -1.57
N VAL A 205 12.44 -3.29 -1.75
CA VAL A 205 13.79 -3.48 -2.28
C VAL A 205 13.83 -4.24 -3.62
N ASP A 206 12.70 -4.78 -4.05
CA ASP A 206 12.61 -5.55 -5.28
C ASP A 206 12.70 -4.66 -6.53
N LYS A 207 13.41 -5.14 -7.57
CA LYS A 207 13.60 -4.38 -8.82
C LYS A 207 12.35 -4.45 -9.70
N THR A 208 11.66 -5.57 -9.71
CA THR A 208 10.45 -5.76 -10.51
C THR A 208 9.31 -4.90 -9.95
N VAL A 209 9.16 -4.83 -8.62
CA VAL A 209 8.20 -3.91 -7.97
C VAL A 209 8.50 -2.46 -8.36
N ALA A 210 9.77 -2.05 -8.34
CA ALA A 210 10.12 -0.68 -8.74
C ALA A 210 9.88 -0.42 -10.24
N ALA A 211 10.15 -1.41 -11.11
CA ALA A 211 9.89 -1.31 -12.55
C ALA A 211 8.38 -1.20 -12.82
N GLN A 212 7.56 -2.05 -12.20
CA GLN A 212 6.11 -2.02 -12.34
C GLN A 212 5.50 -0.73 -11.75
N THR A 213 6.00 -0.27 -10.59
CA THR A 213 5.59 1.02 -10.02
C THR A 213 5.88 2.17 -10.99
N LYS A 214 7.10 2.22 -11.55
CA LYS A 214 7.48 3.20 -12.57
C LYS A 214 6.54 3.12 -13.78
N TYR A 215 6.31 1.92 -14.30
CA TYR A 215 5.49 1.71 -15.49
C TYR A 215 4.05 2.20 -15.26
N PHE A 216 3.46 1.84 -14.12
CA PHE A 216 2.12 2.31 -13.76
C PHE A 216 2.05 3.84 -13.64
N LEU A 217 3.03 4.47 -12.97
CA LEU A 217 3.10 5.93 -12.85
C LEU A 217 3.24 6.64 -14.22
N GLN A 218 3.76 5.96 -15.24
CA GLN A 218 3.90 6.50 -16.60
C GLN A 218 2.68 6.21 -17.49
N HIS A 219 2.03 5.05 -17.33
CA HIS A 219 1.03 4.55 -18.28
C HIS A 219 -0.37 4.36 -17.70
N GLY A 220 -0.56 4.33 -16.36
CA GLY A 220 -1.84 4.09 -15.70
C GLY A 220 -2.26 2.60 -15.68
N GLN A 221 -1.40 1.71 -16.08
CA GLN A 221 -1.56 0.24 -16.02
C GLN A 221 -0.21 -0.41 -15.80
N PHE A 222 -0.19 -1.65 -15.33
CA PHE A 222 1.05 -2.43 -15.20
C PHE A 222 1.47 -3.07 -16.52
N ASP A 223 2.75 -3.45 -16.62
CA ASP A 223 3.25 -4.24 -17.73
C ASP A 223 3.03 -5.74 -17.46
N HIS A 224 1.94 -6.27 -17.99
CA HIS A 224 1.60 -7.69 -17.87
C HIS A 224 2.43 -8.59 -18.79
N SER A 225 3.17 -8.04 -19.76
CA SER A 225 4.01 -8.83 -20.66
C SER A 225 5.21 -9.45 -19.95
N GLU A 226 5.78 -8.73 -19.00
CA GLU A 226 6.91 -9.22 -18.19
C GLU A 226 6.50 -10.33 -17.20
N LEU A 227 5.20 -10.45 -16.85
CA LEU A 227 4.72 -11.43 -15.86
C LEU A 227 4.63 -12.86 -16.43
N LYS A 228 4.66 -13.03 -17.75
CA LYS A 228 4.57 -14.35 -18.40
C LYS A 228 5.85 -15.19 -18.21
N HIS A 229 6.89 -14.61 -17.65
CA HIS A 229 8.21 -15.24 -17.46
C HIS A 229 8.62 -15.37 -15.98
N LEU A 230 7.73 -15.01 -15.03
CA LEU A 230 7.91 -15.14 -13.59
C LEU A 230 7.11 -16.31 -13.01
#